data_6e328eb4268f93502f45ec6e0a8d57ef
#
_entry.id   6e328eb4268f93502f45ec6e0a8d57ef
#
_cell.length_a   1.000
_cell.length_b   1.000
_cell.length_c   1.000
_cell.angle_alpha   90.00
_cell.angle_beta   90.00
_cell.angle_gamma   90.00
#
_symmetry.space_group_name_H-M   'P 1'
#
loop_
_entity.id
_entity.type
_entity.pdbx_description
1 polymer ?
#
loop_
_entity_poly.entity_id
_entity_poly.type
_entity_poly.pdbx_seq_one_letter_code
_entity_poly.pdbx_strand_id
1 'polypeptide(L)'
;KLTVYADHTRNKISKNIFGHFMEHSADVIYGSVYDPESRFADADGFRKDVLEVLKEVQDPMLRYPGGNFVSNYHWEDGIGPKEKRPKVFDYAWLAEDDNRMGTVEFIKLCEKTGAEPYLCVNMGSGTAEEAMHWVEFCNGTGDTKYANMRRELGYEEPFHVKYWGLGNEMYGDWQFGACSAEEYAKKALDFAKAMKWMDPSIELIACGYDLGSDWNYEVARVLKPLISHIAIHHYSIGYDIFKEEDYNQCMYIPDYLTKLTNVAKASIVAGTNDALTDIKVAWDEWNTHAWDFEKDKNDCNYTLKNTILTAGILHSFIRSSDVVEIASYSPFVNVCGAIATDAEGVLKRAQYYVFELFSKVFRQCDGYVETHMEGETYSLPEVIDYSNRKAEAKFALDAKSAQRIVKTNYI
;
A
#
# COMPACT_ATOMS: atom_id res chain seq x y z
N LYS A 1 -26.98 19.44 -12.68
CA LYS A 1 -27.11 18.72 -13.97
C LYS A 1 -25.91 17.79 -14.12
N LEU A 2 -26.13 16.51 -14.43
CA LEU A 2 -25.07 15.56 -14.78
C LEU A 2 -25.14 15.29 -16.28
N THR A 3 -24.03 15.47 -16.97
CA THR A 3 -23.85 15.11 -18.39
C THR A 3 -22.90 13.92 -18.46
N VAL A 4 -23.27 12.86 -19.16
CA VAL A 4 -22.46 11.65 -19.39
C VAL A 4 -22.13 11.55 -20.87
N TYR A 5 -20.84 11.51 -21.19
CA TYR A 5 -20.35 11.37 -22.57
C TYR A 5 -20.05 9.88 -22.84
N ALA A 6 -21.09 9.13 -23.20
CA ALA A 6 -21.03 7.68 -23.31
C ALA A 6 -20.05 7.17 -24.40
N ASP A 7 -19.72 8.01 -25.37
CA ASP A 7 -18.74 7.77 -26.44
C ASP A 7 -17.30 8.19 -26.08
N HIS A 8 -17.13 8.88 -24.94
CA HIS A 8 -15.81 9.27 -24.45
C HIS A 8 -15.29 8.27 -23.40
N THR A 9 -14.95 7.07 -23.83
CA THR A 9 -14.32 6.07 -22.95
C THR A 9 -12.91 6.53 -22.58
N ARG A 10 -12.62 6.45 -21.29
CA ARG A 10 -11.33 6.75 -20.71
C ARG A 10 -10.54 5.45 -20.45
N ASN A 11 -9.46 5.54 -19.72
CA ASN A 11 -8.50 4.48 -19.49
C ASN A 11 -9.11 3.23 -18.84
N LYS A 12 -8.44 2.10 -19.01
CA LYS A 12 -8.76 0.86 -18.31
C LYS A 12 -8.51 1.04 -16.81
N ILE A 13 -9.43 0.56 -15.99
CA ILE A 13 -9.31 0.54 -14.54
C ILE A 13 -8.59 -0.75 -14.14
N SER A 14 -7.46 -0.63 -13.46
CA SER A 14 -6.81 -1.79 -12.84
C SER A 14 -7.61 -2.25 -11.61
N LYS A 15 -7.87 -3.55 -11.50
CA LYS A 15 -8.52 -4.11 -10.30
C LYS A 15 -7.66 -3.92 -9.03
N ASN A 16 -6.34 -3.84 -9.19
CA ASN A 16 -5.40 -3.74 -8.08
C ASN A 16 -5.45 -2.38 -7.33
N ILE A 17 -6.23 -1.41 -7.81
CA ILE A 17 -6.52 -0.18 -7.03
C ILE A 17 -7.50 -0.42 -5.85
N PHE A 18 -8.07 -1.61 -5.75
CA PHE A 18 -8.94 -2.03 -4.64
C PHE A 18 -8.24 -3.00 -3.70
N GLY A 19 -6.90 -3.05 -3.73
CA GLY A 19 -6.09 -3.92 -2.89
C GLY A 19 -6.02 -3.47 -1.44
N HIS A 20 -5.47 -4.36 -0.61
CA HIS A 20 -5.33 -4.12 0.82
C HIS A 20 -3.89 -4.36 1.28
N PHE A 21 -3.60 -3.82 2.46
CA PHE A 21 -2.31 -3.90 3.11
C PHE A 21 -2.42 -4.64 4.43
N MET A 22 -1.43 -5.47 4.71
CA MET A 22 -1.27 -6.23 5.95
C MET A 22 0.13 -6.06 6.51
N GLU A 23 0.23 -5.81 7.79
CA GLU A 23 1.50 -5.65 8.50
C GLU A 23 1.50 -6.42 9.81
N HIS A 24 2.65 -6.98 10.19
CA HIS A 24 2.88 -7.51 11.53
C HIS A 24 2.96 -6.36 12.55
N SER A 25 1.81 -5.81 12.89
CA SER A 25 1.66 -4.70 13.81
C SER A 25 0.36 -4.85 14.58
N ALA A 26 0.38 -4.60 15.88
CA ALA A 26 -0.78 -4.72 16.75
C ALA A 26 -1.54 -6.06 16.50
N ASP A 27 -2.85 -5.95 16.26
CA ASP A 27 -3.74 -7.07 15.98
C ASP A 27 -4.20 -7.12 14.50
N VAL A 28 -3.38 -6.60 13.57
CA VAL A 28 -3.71 -6.64 12.14
C VAL A 28 -3.65 -8.05 11.58
N ILE A 29 -2.69 -8.87 12.02
CA ILE A 29 -2.49 -10.25 11.56
C ILE A 29 -2.84 -11.25 12.66
N TYR A 30 -2.09 -11.24 13.77
CA TYR A 30 -2.29 -12.19 14.86
C TYR A 30 -3.52 -11.82 15.70
N GLY A 31 -4.34 -12.85 16.03
CA GLY A 31 -5.60 -12.65 16.73
C GLY A 31 -6.75 -12.16 15.84
N SER A 32 -6.44 -11.82 14.58
CA SER A 32 -7.42 -11.37 13.59
C SER A 32 -7.46 -12.28 12.35
N VAL A 33 -6.63 -12.03 11.35
CA VAL A 33 -6.59 -12.84 10.13
C VAL A 33 -6.07 -14.25 10.42
N TYR A 34 -5.02 -14.32 11.23
CA TYR A 34 -4.36 -15.56 11.66
C TYR A 34 -4.50 -15.74 13.17
N ASP A 35 -5.35 -16.69 13.57
CA ASP A 35 -5.63 -17.03 14.97
C ASP A 35 -6.00 -18.52 15.08
N PRO A 36 -4.98 -19.40 15.21
CA PRO A 36 -5.21 -20.86 15.31
C PRO A 36 -6.05 -21.27 16.53
N GLU A 37 -6.13 -20.44 17.55
CA GLU A 37 -6.88 -20.72 18.79
C GLU A 37 -8.33 -20.22 18.73
N SER A 38 -8.67 -19.43 17.70
CA SER A 38 -10.02 -18.92 17.51
C SER A 38 -11.03 -20.04 17.25
N ARG A 39 -12.24 -19.88 17.77
CA ARG A 39 -13.37 -20.74 17.38
C ARG A 39 -13.70 -20.68 15.88
N PHE A 40 -13.23 -19.67 15.19
CA PHE A 40 -13.39 -19.49 13.76
C PHE A 40 -12.21 -20.06 12.94
N ALA A 41 -11.15 -20.56 13.59
CA ALA A 41 -9.98 -21.07 12.88
C ALA A 41 -10.35 -22.17 11.89
N ASP A 42 -9.72 -22.11 10.71
CA ASP A 42 -9.69 -23.25 9.79
C ASP A 42 -8.48 -24.17 10.11
N ALA A 43 -8.30 -25.21 9.31
CA ALA A 43 -7.21 -26.17 9.51
C ALA A 43 -5.81 -25.57 9.36
N ASP A 44 -5.67 -24.44 8.66
CA ASP A 44 -4.40 -23.71 8.47
C ASP A 44 -4.16 -22.63 9.54
N GLY A 45 -5.16 -22.31 10.37
CA GLY A 45 -5.12 -21.31 11.43
C GLY A 45 -5.69 -19.95 11.04
N PHE A 46 -6.32 -19.82 9.88
CA PHE A 46 -6.98 -18.59 9.47
C PHE A 46 -8.41 -18.51 9.99
N ARG A 47 -8.85 -17.33 10.37
CA ARG A 47 -10.22 -17.09 10.78
C ARG A 47 -11.15 -17.10 9.57
N LYS A 48 -12.10 -18.06 9.52
CA LYS A 48 -13.06 -18.24 8.44
C LYS A 48 -13.98 -17.02 8.25
N ASP A 49 -14.38 -16.39 9.35
CA ASP A 49 -15.21 -15.18 9.31
C ASP A 49 -14.49 -14.00 8.65
N VAL A 50 -13.19 -13.85 8.88
CA VAL A 50 -12.36 -12.83 8.19
C VAL A 50 -12.17 -13.20 6.72
N LEU A 51 -11.87 -14.47 6.42
CA LEU A 51 -11.73 -14.94 5.02
C LEU A 51 -13.00 -14.70 4.19
N GLU A 52 -14.18 -14.90 4.79
CA GLU A 52 -15.47 -14.63 4.14
C GLU A 52 -15.60 -13.15 3.76
N VAL A 53 -15.24 -12.26 4.68
CA VAL A 53 -15.29 -10.82 4.43
C VAL A 53 -14.32 -10.38 3.34
N LEU A 54 -13.09 -10.89 3.35
CA LEU A 54 -12.11 -10.62 2.29
C LEU A 54 -12.59 -11.11 0.92
N LYS A 55 -13.25 -12.28 0.88
CA LYS A 55 -13.88 -12.79 -0.36
C LYS A 55 -15.06 -11.94 -0.84
N GLU A 56 -15.88 -11.43 0.08
CA GLU A 56 -17.02 -10.58 -0.26
C GLU A 56 -16.57 -9.27 -0.94
N VAL A 57 -15.52 -8.64 -0.44
CA VAL A 57 -14.93 -7.45 -1.09
C VAL A 57 -14.10 -7.81 -2.31
N GLN A 58 -13.89 -9.12 -2.55
CA GLN A 58 -13.14 -9.63 -3.69
C GLN A 58 -11.76 -8.99 -3.79
N ASP A 59 -11.02 -8.98 -2.67
CA ASP A 59 -9.69 -8.39 -2.59
C ASP A 59 -8.80 -8.83 -3.76
N PRO A 60 -8.35 -7.90 -4.61
CA PRO A 60 -7.58 -8.28 -5.79
C PRO A 60 -6.09 -8.45 -5.51
N MET A 61 -5.57 -7.86 -4.43
CA MET A 61 -4.16 -7.83 -4.09
C MET A 61 -3.97 -7.61 -2.58
N LEU A 62 -3.07 -8.39 -1.99
CA LEU A 62 -2.63 -8.22 -0.61
C LEU A 62 -1.14 -7.88 -0.57
N ARG A 63 -0.78 -6.76 0.07
CA ARG A 63 0.61 -6.36 0.33
C ARG A 63 1.04 -6.83 1.72
N TYR A 64 2.24 -7.46 1.82
CA TYR A 64 2.81 -8.11 3.00
C TYR A 64 4.35 -8.08 2.96
N PRO A 65 5.12 -8.16 4.04
CA PRO A 65 4.70 -8.37 5.44
C PRO A 65 4.42 -7.07 6.18
N GLY A 66 4.52 -5.95 5.53
CA GLY A 66 4.28 -4.66 6.14
C GLY A 66 4.97 -3.53 5.45
N GLY A 67 4.82 -2.45 6.13
CA GLY A 67 5.37 -1.15 6.10
C GLY A 67 6.66 -1.07 6.92
N ASN A 68 6.60 -0.48 8.12
CA ASN A 68 7.79 -0.30 8.97
C ASN A 68 8.41 -1.63 9.40
N PHE A 69 7.60 -2.64 9.65
CA PHE A 69 8.01 -3.98 10.03
C PHE A 69 9.02 -4.59 9.05
N VAL A 70 8.87 -4.36 7.74
CA VAL A 70 9.69 -5.04 6.72
C VAL A 70 11.18 -4.74 6.86
N SER A 71 11.56 -3.59 7.44
CA SER A 71 12.96 -3.14 7.45
C SER A 71 13.90 -3.93 8.37
N ASN A 72 13.36 -4.82 9.22
CA ASN A 72 14.16 -5.81 9.93
C ASN A 72 13.57 -7.24 9.87
N TYR A 73 12.66 -7.49 8.95
CA TYR A 73 12.09 -8.81 8.72
C TYR A 73 12.99 -9.66 7.84
N HIS A 74 13.36 -10.84 8.35
CA HIS A 74 14.12 -11.86 7.62
C HIS A 74 13.18 -13.02 7.25
N TRP A 75 12.82 -13.11 5.97
CA TRP A 75 11.79 -14.03 5.49
C TRP A 75 12.05 -15.50 5.78
N GLU A 76 13.34 -15.91 5.86
CA GLU A 76 13.73 -17.29 6.20
C GLU A 76 13.29 -17.67 7.62
N ASP A 77 13.19 -16.73 8.55
CA ASP A 77 12.70 -16.97 9.91
C ASP A 77 11.24 -17.45 9.94
N GLY A 78 10.46 -17.08 8.93
CA GLY A 78 9.07 -17.51 8.73
C GLY A 78 8.92 -18.83 7.96
N ILE A 79 10.01 -19.60 7.75
CA ILE A 79 9.99 -20.83 6.95
C ILE A 79 10.19 -22.09 7.85
N GLY A 80 9.59 -23.19 7.44
CA GLY A 80 9.69 -24.49 8.13
C GLY A 80 8.66 -24.67 9.26
N PRO A 81 8.85 -25.68 10.11
CA PRO A 81 7.93 -25.98 11.20
C PRO A 81 7.79 -24.82 12.19
N LYS A 82 6.56 -24.40 12.47
CA LYS A 82 6.25 -23.20 13.27
C LYS A 82 6.88 -23.21 14.66
N GLU A 83 6.95 -24.38 15.28
CA GLU A 83 7.55 -24.59 16.61
C GLU A 83 9.08 -24.44 16.63
N LYS A 84 9.70 -24.36 15.46
CA LYS A 84 11.15 -24.15 15.30
C LYS A 84 11.52 -22.76 14.84
N ARG A 85 10.53 -21.95 14.47
CA ARG A 85 10.76 -20.58 14.01
C ARG A 85 11.24 -19.72 15.18
N PRO A 86 12.21 -18.83 14.97
CA PRO A 86 12.70 -17.96 16.05
C PRO A 86 11.65 -16.93 16.43
N LYS A 87 11.64 -16.56 17.72
CA LYS A 87 11.03 -15.31 18.15
C LYS A 87 12.03 -14.19 17.95
N VAL A 88 11.60 -13.13 17.32
CA VAL A 88 12.41 -11.93 17.04
C VAL A 88 11.79 -10.71 17.69
N PHE A 89 12.62 -9.71 17.98
CA PHE A 89 12.14 -8.43 18.42
C PHE A 89 11.98 -7.51 17.21
N ASP A 90 10.76 -7.04 16.99
CA ASP A 90 10.46 -6.06 15.97
C ASP A 90 10.76 -4.65 16.48
N TYR A 91 11.67 -3.95 15.79
CA TYR A 91 12.10 -2.60 16.17
C TYR A 91 11.10 -1.51 15.78
N ALA A 92 10.26 -1.78 14.78
CA ALA A 92 9.29 -0.80 14.29
C ALA A 92 8.15 -0.59 15.28
N TRP A 93 7.60 -1.69 15.76
CA TRP A 93 6.41 -1.68 16.63
C TRP A 93 6.72 -2.06 18.09
N LEU A 94 8.01 -2.27 18.39
CA LEU A 94 8.51 -2.62 19.74
C LEU A 94 7.79 -3.84 20.34
N ALA A 95 7.63 -4.87 19.52
CA ALA A 95 6.90 -6.09 19.85
C ALA A 95 7.73 -7.35 19.59
N GLU A 96 7.30 -8.48 20.15
CA GLU A 96 7.84 -9.78 19.79
C GLU A 96 7.03 -10.37 18.64
N ASP A 97 7.71 -10.93 17.62
CA ASP A 97 7.10 -11.73 16.57
C ASP A 97 7.64 -13.16 16.65
N ASP A 98 6.77 -14.15 16.66
CA ASP A 98 7.12 -15.55 16.68
C ASP A 98 7.14 -16.20 15.29
N ASN A 99 7.03 -15.42 14.24
CA ASN A 99 7.09 -15.82 12.84
C ASN A 99 6.09 -16.94 12.45
N ARG A 100 4.95 -17.06 13.18
CA ARG A 100 3.94 -18.09 12.89
C ARG A 100 3.24 -17.89 11.55
N MET A 101 3.17 -16.65 11.07
CA MET A 101 2.72 -16.31 9.72
C MET A 101 3.91 -15.85 8.90
N GLY A 102 4.40 -16.70 8.01
CA GLY A 102 5.50 -16.41 7.08
C GLY A 102 4.99 -16.44 5.63
N THR A 103 5.93 -16.59 4.70
CA THR A 103 5.65 -16.59 3.25
C THR A 103 4.59 -17.62 2.85
N VAL A 104 4.73 -18.86 3.33
CA VAL A 104 3.82 -19.96 2.96
C VAL A 104 2.40 -19.71 3.45
N GLU A 105 2.25 -19.22 4.67
CA GLU A 105 0.95 -18.86 5.22
C GLU A 105 0.33 -17.68 4.45
N PHE A 106 1.15 -16.70 4.08
CA PHE A 106 0.66 -15.57 3.29
C PHE A 106 0.18 -15.99 1.89
N ILE A 107 0.93 -16.84 1.20
CA ILE A 107 0.50 -17.39 -0.10
C ILE A 107 -0.82 -18.16 0.04
N LYS A 108 -0.96 -19.01 1.08
CA LYS A 108 -2.22 -19.71 1.36
C LYS A 108 -3.38 -18.74 1.60
N LEU A 109 -3.15 -17.63 2.30
CA LEU A 109 -4.16 -16.60 2.48
C LEU A 109 -4.60 -16.03 1.14
N CYS A 110 -3.65 -15.67 0.27
CA CYS A 110 -3.93 -15.18 -1.08
C CYS A 110 -4.72 -16.20 -1.91
N GLU A 111 -4.35 -17.48 -1.89
CA GLU A 111 -5.08 -18.55 -2.55
C GLU A 111 -6.51 -18.68 -2.03
N LYS A 112 -6.70 -18.64 -0.70
CA LYS A 112 -8.02 -18.74 -0.05
C LYS A 112 -8.93 -17.55 -0.38
N THR A 113 -8.39 -16.36 -0.58
CA THR A 113 -9.15 -15.13 -0.86
C THR A 113 -9.24 -14.81 -2.36
N GLY A 114 -8.36 -15.39 -3.16
CA GLY A 114 -8.22 -15.10 -4.60
C GLY A 114 -7.44 -13.81 -4.87
N ALA A 115 -6.68 -13.33 -3.89
CA ALA A 115 -5.86 -12.13 -4.01
C ALA A 115 -4.51 -12.43 -4.68
N GLU A 116 -3.99 -11.46 -5.43
CA GLU A 116 -2.61 -11.47 -5.95
C GLU A 116 -1.62 -11.14 -4.82
N PRO A 117 -0.58 -11.95 -4.57
CA PRO A 117 0.42 -11.63 -3.56
C PRO A 117 1.33 -10.48 -4.02
N TYR A 118 1.53 -9.52 -3.11
CA TYR A 118 2.52 -8.46 -3.23
C TYR A 118 3.46 -8.51 -2.03
N LEU A 119 4.70 -8.96 -2.24
CA LEU A 119 5.72 -9.08 -1.20
C LEU A 119 6.65 -7.87 -1.20
N CYS A 120 6.96 -7.34 -0.02
CA CYS A 120 7.92 -6.25 0.15
C CYS A 120 9.21 -6.78 0.77
N VAL A 121 10.38 -6.48 0.16
CA VAL A 121 11.67 -6.96 0.65
C VAL A 121 12.30 -6.03 1.67
N ASN A 122 13.08 -6.61 2.59
CA ASN A 122 13.80 -5.89 3.62
C ASN A 122 14.98 -5.08 3.03
N MET A 123 14.82 -3.76 2.91
CA MET A 123 15.89 -2.86 2.53
C MET A 123 16.49 -2.09 3.72
N GLY A 124 16.08 -2.37 4.94
CA GLY A 124 16.71 -1.86 6.16
C GLY A 124 17.96 -2.67 6.48
N SER A 125 17.79 -3.78 7.20
CA SER A 125 18.88 -4.71 7.60
C SER A 125 19.19 -5.79 6.57
N GLY A 126 18.28 -6.08 5.63
CA GLY A 126 18.42 -7.14 4.63
C GLY A 126 19.40 -6.83 3.51
N THR A 127 19.66 -7.83 2.68
CA THR A 127 20.61 -7.77 1.57
C THR A 127 19.94 -8.06 0.23
N ALA A 128 20.58 -7.63 -0.87
CA ALA A 128 20.13 -7.98 -2.23
C ALA A 128 20.15 -9.50 -2.48
N GLU A 129 21.08 -10.22 -1.85
CA GLU A 129 21.17 -11.67 -1.91
C GLU A 129 19.96 -12.32 -1.22
N GLU A 130 19.60 -11.86 -0.01
CA GLU A 130 18.40 -12.31 0.71
C GLU A 130 17.12 -12.09 -0.11
N ALA A 131 16.96 -10.93 -0.72
CA ALA A 131 15.82 -10.64 -1.58
C ALA A 131 15.77 -11.55 -2.81
N MET A 132 16.91 -11.79 -3.46
CA MET A 132 17.04 -12.73 -4.57
C MET A 132 16.67 -14.17 -4.16
N HIS A 133 17.11 -14.61 -2.99
CA HIS A 133 16.78 -15.93 -2.46
C HIS A 133 15.27 -16.06 -2.15
N TRP A 134 14.63 -14.98 -1.75
CA TRP A 134 13.17 -15.00 -1.55
C TRP A 134 12.43 -15.13 -2.88
N VAL A 135 12.88 -14.45 -3.94
CA VAL A 135 12.34 -14.66 -5.29
C VAL A 135 12.58 -16.10 -5.76
N GLU A 136 13.77 -16.68 -5.52
CA GLU A 136 14.07 -18.09 -5.83
C GLU A 136 13.15 -19.04 -5.08
N PHE A 137 12.94 -18.84 -3.78
CA PHE A 137 12.02 -19.62 -2.98
C PHE A 137 10.60 -19.60 -3.55
N CYS A 138 10.11 -18.42 -3.91
CA CYS A 138 8.74 -18.27 -4.43
C CYS A 138 8.60 -18.76 -5.88
N ASN A 139 9.54 -18.43 -6.77
CA ASN A 139 9.37 -18.56 -8.21
C ASN A 139 10.36 -19.51 -8.88
N GLY A 140 11.42 -19.94 -8.18
CA GLY A 140 12.45 -20.78 -8.75
C GLY A 140 11.93 -22.16 -9.19
N THR A 141 12.32 -22.60 -10.40
CA THR A 141 11.97 -23.89 -10.98
C THR A 141 13.15 -24.86 -11.05
N GLY A 142 14.39 -24.38 -10.87
CA GLY A 142 15.62 -25.15 -10.92
C GLY A 142 15.79 -26.12 -9.75
N ASP A 143 16.78 -27.02 -9.88
CA ASP A 143 17.27 -27.85 -8.76
C ASP A 143 18.29 -27.05 -7.95
N THR A 144 17.79 -26.11 -7.15
CA THR A 144 18.57 -25.13 -6.41
C THR A 144 18.10 -25.03 -4.97
N LYS A 145 18.93 -24.46 -4.09
CA LYS A 145 18.71 -24.48 -2.63
C LYS A 145 17.32 -23.99 -2.21
N TYR A 146 16.91 -22.82 -2.64
CA TYR A 146 15.68 -22.21 -2.15
C TYR A 146 14.44 -22.72 -2.89
N ALA A 147 14.55 -23.08 -4.17
CA ALA A 147 13.49 -23.80 -4.87
C ALA A 147 13.24 -25.19 -4.23
N ASN A 148 14.30 -25.88 -3.81
CA ASN A 148 14.17 -27.15 -3.09
C ASN A 148 13.62 -26.97 -1.68
N MET A 149 13.99 -25.91 -0.97
CA MET A 149 13.42 -25.57 0.34
C MET A 149 11.88 -25.43 0.26
N ARG A 150 11.34 -24.82 -0.80
CA ARG A 150 9.88 -24.76 -1.05
C ARG A 150 9.31 -26.18 -1.25
N ARG A 151 9.96 -27.02 -2.09
CA ARG A 151 9.51 -28.40 -2.38
C ARG A 151 9.52 -29.28 -1.13
N GLU A 152 10.52 -29.14 -0.26
CA GLU A 152 10.60 -29.84 1.02
C GLU A 152 9.42 -29.53 1.95
N LEU A 153 8.80 -28.35 1.77
CA LEU A 153 7.56 -27.98 2.48
C LEU A 153 6.29 -28.52 1.80
N GLY A 154 6.42 -29.28 0.71
CA GLY A 154 5.31 -29.87 -0.01
C GLY A 154 4.77 -29.04 -1.17
N TYR A 155 5.45 -27.94 -1.56
CA TYR A 155 5.07 -27.08 -2.67
C TYR A 155 5.97 -27.33 -3.88
N GLU A 156 5.60 -28.30 -4.70
CA GLU A 156 6.37 -28.68 -5.89
C GLU A 156 6.41 -27.53 -6.90
N GLU A 157 5.26 -26.94 -7.20
CA GLU A 157 5.15 -25.84 -8.15
C GLU A 157 5.52 -24.51 -7.52
N PRO A 158 6.06 -23.56 -8.30
CA PRO A 158 6.34 -22.20 -7.83
C PRO A 158 5.05 -21.43 -7.50
N PHE A 159 5.16 -20.46 -6.59
CA PHE A 159 4.05 -19.61 -6.18
C PHE A 159 3.73 -18.52 -7.22
N HIS A 160 4.64 -18.25 -8.16
CA HIS A 160 4.50 -17.22 -9.19
C HIS A 160 4.20 -15.81 -8.65
N VAL A 161 4.85 -15.43 -7.56
CA VAL A 161 4.70 -14.09 -7.00
C VAL A 161 5.22 -13.06 -8.00
N LYS A 162 4.30 -12.22 -8.48
CA LYS A 162 4.58 -11.25 -9.53
C LYS A 162 5.09 -9.91 -8.98
N TYR A 163 4.49 -9.40 -7.91
CA TYR A 163 4.70 -8.04 -7.41
C TYR A 163 5.63 -8.03 -6.20
N TRP A 164 6.69 -7.19 -6.28
CA TRP A 164 7.72 -7.09 -5.26
C TRP A 164 8.09 -5.64 -4.96
N GLY A 165 7.91 -5.21 -3.71
CA GLY A 165 8.30 -3.90 -3.22
C GLY A 165 9.78 -3.85 -2.83
N LEU A 166 10.46 -2.79 -3.22
CA LEU A 166 11.84 -2.52 -2.87
C LEU A 166 11.91 -1.63 -1.63
N GLY A 167 11.70 -2.23 -0.46
CA GLY A 167 11.67 -1.54 0.83
C GLY A 167 10.41 -0.73 1.06
N ASN A 168 10.35 -0.07 2.21
CA ASN A 168 9.23 0.74 2.67
C ASN A 168 9.71 2.07 3.21
N GLU A 169 9.12 3.20 2.78
CA GLU A 169 9.30 4.55 3.35
C GLU A 169 10.76 4.94 3.65
N MET A 170 11.70 4.48 2.82
CA MET A 170 13.14 4.67 3.05
C MET A 170 13.57 6.14 3.12
N TYR A 171 12.66 7.06 2.82
CA TYR A 171 12.83 8.51 2.98
C TYR A 171 12.56 9.01 4.41
N GLY A 172 11.84 8.22 5.23
CA GLY A 172 11.35 8.63 6.54
C GLY A 172 12.36 8.35 7.66
N ASP A 173 12.58 9.32 8.54
CA ASP A 173 13.50 9.18 9.67
C ASP A 173 13.00 8.22 10.77
N TRP A 174 11.73 7.83 10.70
CA TRP A 174 11.13 6.77 11.53
C TRP A 174 11.44 5.36 11.01
N GLN A 175 11.88 5.23 9.75
CA GLN A 175 12.11 3.94 9.10
C GLN A 175 13.54 3.45 9.34
N PHE A 176 13.71 2.20 9.78
CA PHE A 176 15.03 1.61 9.92
C PHE A 176 15.71 1.49 8.54
N GLY A 177 16.92 2.06 8.44
CA GLY A 177 17.65 2.14 7.17
C GLY A 177 17.30 3.35 6.30
N ALA A 178 16.60 4.36 6.87
CA ALA A 178 16.31 5.61 6.17
C ALA A 178 17.58 6.26 5.60
N CYS A 179 17.47 6.80 4.39
CA CYS A 179 18.61 7.32 3.65
C CYS A 179 18.19 8.43 2.65
N SER A 180 19.14 9.01 1.94
CA SER A 180 18.85 9.96 0.86
C SER A 180 18.31 9.26 -0.39
N ALA A 181 17.72 10.03 -1.32
CA ALA A 181 17.21 9.50 -2.58
C ALA A 181 18.31 8.80 -3.40
N GLU A 182 19.51 9.37 -3.44
CA GLU A 182 20.66 8.83 -4.16
C GLU A 182 21.16 7.51 -3.55
N GLU A 183 21.22 7.46 -2.20
CA GLU A 183 21.62 6.24 -1.49
C GLU A 183 20.60 5.13 -1.69
N TYR A 184 19.29 5.46 -1.56
CA TYR A 184 18.21 4.53 -1.83
C TYR A 184 18.28 4.00 -3.26
N ALA A 185 18.32 4.88 -4.25
CA ALA A 185 18.32 4.48 -5.65
C ALA A 185 19.51 3.59 -6.01
N LYS A 186 20.70 3.87 -5.45
CA LYS A 186 21.90 3.04 -5.62
C LYS A 186 21.73 1.66 -4.97
N LYS A 187 21.22 1.60 -3.73
CA LYS A 187 20.96 0.33 -3.04
C LYS A 187 19.89 -0.48 -3.76
N ALA A 188 18.78 0.16 -4.13
CA ALA A 188 17.67 -0.48 -4.83
C ALA A 188 18.06 -1.01 -6.21
N LEU A 189 19.04 -0.39 -6.89
CA LEU A 189 19.56 -0.88 -8.16
C LEU A 189 20.18 -2.28 -8.03
N ASP A 190 20.93 -2.53 -6.95
CA ASP A 190 21.55 -3.83 -6.72
C ASP A 190 20.50 -4.88 -6.36
N PHE A 191 19.52 -4.53 -5.53
CA PHE A 191 18.36 -5.40 -5.23
C PHE A 191 17.57 -5.74 -6.50
N ALA A 192 17.23 -4.72 -7.29
CA ALA A 192 16.45 -4.91 -8.51
C ALA A 192 17.17 -5.82 -9.52
N LYS A 193 18.49 -5.66 -9.70
CA LYS A 193 19.28 -6.53 -10.57
C LYS A 193 19.27 -7.97 -10.09
N ALA A 194 19.58 -8.19 -8.80
CA ALA A 194 19.65 -9.53 -8.22
C ALA A 194 18.30 -10.26 -8.35
N MET A 195 17.20 -9.59 -7.99
CA MET A 195 15.86 -10.16 -8.08
C MET A 195 15.44 -10.44 -9.54
N LYS A 196 15.72 -9.51 -10.48
CA LYS A 196 15.43 -9.68 -11.92
C LYS A 196 16.30 -10.74 -12.60
N TRP A 197 17.52 -10.98 -12.11
CA TRP A 197 18.34 -12.10 -12.60
C TRP A 197 17.77 -13.44 -12.17
N MET A 198 17.14 -13.50 -11.00
CA MET A 198 16.47 -14.71 -10.52
C MET A 198 15.19 -14.98 -11.31
N ASP A 199 14.35 -13.95 -11.49
CA ASP A 199 13.13 -14.02 -12.27
C ASP A 199 12.87 -12.70 -13.02
N PRO A 200 13.13 -12.63 -14.34
CA PRO A 200 12.91 -11.41 -15.11
C PRO A 200 11.44 -11.02 -15.30
N SER A 201 10.51 -11.91 -14.99
CA SER A 201 9.07 -11.69 -15.18
C SER A 201 8.42 -10.89 -14.05
N ILE A 202 9.07 -10.82 -12.87
CA ILE A 202 8.51 -10.10 -11.71
C ILE A 202 8.38 -8.61 -11.97
N GLU A 203 7.43 -7.96 -11.32
CA GLU A 203 7.25 -6.52 -11.36
C GLU A 203 7.76 -5.89 -10.06
N LEU A 204 8.72 -4.96 -10.20
CA LEU A 204 9.35 -4.29 -9.07
C LEU A 204 8.71 -2.93 -8.84
N ILE A 205 8.32 -2.69 -7.58
CA ILE A 205 7.75 -1.44 -7.11
C ILE A 205 8.79 -0.74 -6.23
N ALA A 206 9.33 0.38 -6.69
CA ALA A 206 10.31 1.14 -5.92
C ALA A 206 9.64 2.03 -4.89
N CYS A 207 10.27 2.19 -3.72
CA CYS A 207 9.84 3.15 -2.73
C CYS A 207 9.94 4.58 -3.28
N GLY A 208 8.82 5.27 -3.35
CA GLY A 208 8.69 6.67 -3.69
C GLY A 208 8.30 7.50 -2.47
N TYR A 209 7.99 8.78 -2.70
CA TYR A 209 7.57 9.69 -1.66
C TYR A 209 6.53 10.66 -2.21
N ASP A 210 5.39 10.81 -1.55
CA ASP A 210 4.26 11.64 -2.01
C ASP A 210 4.61 13.13 -2.08
N LEU A 211 5.43 13.61 -1.14
CA LEU A 211 5.88 15.01 -1.05
C LEU A 211 7.28 15.23 -1.65
N GLY A 212 7.92 14.19 -2.16
CA GLY A 212 9.31 14.22 -2.62
C GLY A 212 9.46 14.12 -4.13
N SER A 213 9.21 15.20 -4.86
CA SER A 213 9.41 15.23 -6.32
C SER A 213 10.86 14.93 -6.73
N ASP A 214 11.85 15.39 -5.97
CA ASP A 214 13.28 15.11 -6.14
C ASP A 214 13.60 13.64 -5.85
N TRP A 215 13.00 13.04 -4.82
CA TRP A 215 13.12 11.62 -4.53
C TRP A 215 12.65 10.77 -5.70
N ASN A 216 11.41 10.99 -6.15
CA ASN A 216 10.81 10.21 -7.23
C ASN A 216 11.55 10.39 -8.57
N TYR A 217 12.07 11.60 -8.82
CA TYR A 217 12.93 11.88 -9.97
C TYR A 217 14.19 11.02 -9.95
N GLU A 218 14.92 11.00 -8.83
CA GLU A 218 16.17 10.25 -8.70
C GLU A 218 15.95 8.74 -8.81
N VAL A 219 14.91 8.23 -8.14
CA VAL A 219 14.50 6.82 -8.21
C VAL A 219 14.18 6.42 -9.66
N ALA A 220 13.36 7.20 -10.36
CA ALA A 220 13.03 6.93 -11.76
C ALA A 220 14.26 6.99 -12.67
N ARG A 221 15.14 7.96 -12.46
CA ARG A 221 16.37 8.15 -13.24
C ARG A 221 17.28 6.93 -13.19
N VAL A 222 17.43 6.34 -12.00
CA VAL A 222 18.37 5.23 -11.77
C VAL A 222 17.74 3.88 -12.09
N LEU A 223 16.47 3.67 -11.74
CA LEU A 223 15.83 2.36 -11.76
C LEU A 223 14.96 2.09 -12.99
N LYS A 224 14.74 3.09 -13.85
CA LYS A 224 13.82 3.01 -15.00
C LYS A 224 13.80 1.71 -15.81
N PRO A 225 14.94 1.02 -16.04
CA PRO A 225 14.89 -0.19 -16.86
C PRO A 225 14.44 -1.44 -16.07
N LEU A 226 14.27 -1.35 -14.76
CA LEU A 226 14.08 -2.51 -13.88
C LEU A 226 12.76 -2.48 -13.12
N ILE A 227 12.16 -1.31 -12.94
CA ILE A 227 10.94 -1.13 -12.16
C ILE A 227 9.71 -0.90 -13.03
N SER A 228 8.57 -1.33 -12.56
CA SER A 228 7.27 -1.09 -13.18
C SER A 228 6.47 0.01 -12.49
N HIS A 229 6.72 0.24 -11.20
CA HIS A 229 5.99 1.22 -10.41
C HIS A 229 6.92 2.00 -9.47
N ILE A 230 6.47 3.20 -9.09
CA ILE A 230 6.96 3.94 -7.93
C ILE A 230 5.81 4.07 -6.93
N ALA A 231 6.05 3.61 -5.70
CA ALA A 231 5.10 3.66 -4.60
C ALA A 231 5.06 5.05 -3.96
N ILE A 232 3.87 5.50 -3.58
CA ILE A 232 3.68 6.68 -2.73
C ILE A 232 2.62 6.39 -1.68
N HIS A 233 2.77 6.97 -0.50
CA HIS A 233 1.90 6.74 0.64
C HIS A 233 1.25 8.03 1.11
N HIS A 234 -0.01 7.96 1.59
CA HIS A 234 -0.64 9.11 2.20
C HIS A 234 -1.72 8.73 3.21
N TYR A 235 -1.60 9.33 4.40
CA TYR A 235 -2.59 9.30 5.46
C TYR A 235 -3.05 10.74 5.70
N SER A 236 -4.29 11.05 5.32
CA SER A 236 -4.72 12.43 5.12
C SER A 236 -4.99 13.19 6.41
N ILE A 237 -5.59 12.53 7.41
CA ILE A 237 -5.99 13.13 8.69
C ILE A 237 -5.08 12.58 9.78
N GLY A 238 -4.67 13.44 10.71
CA GLY A 238 -3.78 13.07 11.82
C GLY A 238 -2.36 13.61 11.71
N TYR A 239 -1.98 14.16 10.55
CA TYR A 239 -0.69 14.84 10.33
C TYR A 239 -0.84 16.37 10.18
N ASP A 240 -1.86 16.97 10.78
CA ASP A 240 -2.15 18.41 10.82
C ASP A 240 -2.39 19.09 9.47
N ILE A 241 -2.46 18.35 8.36
CA ILE A 241 -2.73 18.93 7.03
C ILE A 241 -4.22 19.26 6.91
N PHE A 242 -5.08 18.31 7.30
CA PHE A 242 -6.52 18.46 7.27
C PHE A 242 -7.10 18.33 8.68
N LYS A 243 -8.02 19.26 9.01
CA LYS A 243 -8.69 19.22 10.29
C LYS A 243 -9.89 18.28 10.23
N GLU A 244 -9.92 17.30 11.10
CA GLU A 244 -10.99 16.29 11.19
C GLU A 244 -12.39 16.94 11.30
N GLU A 245 -12.51 17.99 12.09
CA GLU A 245 -13.74 18.70 12.35
C GLU A 245 -14.27 19.50 11.16
N ASP A 246 -13.41 19.83 10.16
CA ASP A 246 -13.81 20.60 8.98
C ASP A 246 -14.20 19.64 7.82
N TYR A 247 -15.49 19.44 7.66
CA TYR A 247 -16.04 18.60 6.61
C TYR A 247 -15.57 19.02 5.20
N ASN A 248 -15.59 20.34 4.92
CA ASN A 248 -15.26 20.85 3.59
C ASN A 248 -13.77 20.66 3.27
N GLN A 249 -12.89 20.83 4.26
CA GLN A 249 -11.46 20.52 4.09
C GLN A 249 -11.26 19.03 3.81
N CYS A 250 -11.93 18.14 4.56
CA CYS A 250 -11.82 16.72 4.33
C CYS A 250 -12.26 16.32 2.92
N MET A 251 -13.36 16.89 2.41
CA MET A 251 -13.84 16.60 1.05
C MET A 251 -12.90 17.07 -0.07
N TYR A 252 -11.88 17.87 0.23
CA TYR A 252 -10.82 18.24 -0.71
C TYR A 252 -9.74 17.16 -0.88
N ILE A 253 -9.61 16.25 0.07
CA ILE A 253 -8.54 15.24 0.09
C ILE A 253 -8.44 14.45 -1.24
N PRO A 254 -9.52 13.97 -1.87
CA PRO A 254 -9.44 13.28 -3.15
C PRO A 254 -8.73 14.07 -4.27
N ASP A 255 -8.99 15.38 -4.34
CA ASP A 255 -8.32 16.25 -5.31
C ASP A 255 -6.88 16.54 -4.91
N TYR A 256 -6.59 16.59 -3.62
CA TYR A 256 -5.22 16.69 -3.12
C TYR A 256 -4.39 15.45 -3.52
N LEU A 257 -4.93 14.23 -3.35
CA LEU A 257 -4.27 13.01 -3.80
C LEU A 257 -4.08 12.97 -5.32
N THR A 258 -5.04 13.49 -6.09
CA THR A 258 -4.89 13.66 -7.54
C THR A 258 -3.69 14.57 -7.87
N LYS A 259 -3.49 15.65 -7.10
CA LYS A 259 -2.31 16.53 -7.28
C LYS A 259 -1.02 15.82 -6.95
N LEU A 260 -0.95 15.07 -5.85
CA LEU A 260 0.22 14.27 -5.50
C LEU A 260 0.53 13.23 -6.58
N THR A 261 -0.48 12.54 -7.11
CA THR A 261 -0.33 11.62 -8.25
C THR A 261 0.28 12.32 -9.46
N ASN A 262 -0.19 13.53 -9.79
CA ASN A 262 0.35 14.28 -10.93
C ASN A 262 1.80 14.73 -10.70
N VAL A 263 2.17 15.10 -9.47
CA VAL A 263 3.55 15.44 -9.11
C VAL A 263 4.45 14.20 -9.25
N ALA A 264 4.01 13.05 -8.75
CA ALA A 264 4.76 11.79 -8.89
C ALA A 264 4.93 11.43 -10.37
N LYS A 265 3.87 11.47 -11.18
CA LYS A 265 3.94 11.26 -12.65
C LYS A 265 4.94 12.18 -13.31
N ALA A 266 4.88 13.49 -13.01
CA ALA A 266 5.81 14.47 -13.60
C ALA A 266 7.26 14.18 -13.22
N SER A 267 7.53 13.78 -11.99
CA SER A 267 8.85 13.38 -11.51
C SER A 267 9.37 12.12 -12.21
N ILE A 268 8.49 11.12 -12.42
CA ILE A 268 8.81 9.90 -13.16
C ILE A 268 9.19 10.23 -14.61
N VAL A 269 8.38 11.02 -15.32
CA VAL A 269 8.64 11.44 -16.70
C VAL A 269 9.96 12.21 -16.80
N ALA A 270 10.19 13.14 -15.88
CA ALA A 270 11.44 13.91 -15.85
C ALA A 270 12.68 13.03 -15.56
N GLY A 271 12.57 12.12 -14.58
CA GLY A 271 13.65 11.21 -14.19
C GLY A 271 14.00 10.20 -15.28
N THR A 272 13.00 9.65 -15.95
CA THR A 272 13.21 8.73 -17.08
C THR A 272 13.67 9.43 -18.34
N ASN A 273 13.42 10.74 -18.45
CA ASN A 273 13.53 11.51 -19.68
C ASN A 273 12.72 10.87 -20.83
N ASP A 274 11.56 10.32 -20.51
CA ASP A 274 10.68 9.60 -21.43
C ASP A 274 9.22 9.96 -21.15
N ALA A 275 8.61 10.71 -22.06
CA ALA A 275 7.21 11.14 -21.95
C ALA A 275 6.20 9.98 -22.08
N LEU A 276 6.65 8.84 -22.62
CA LEU A 276 5.84 7.65 -22.86
C LEU A 276 6.21 6.49 -21.91
N THR A 277 6.91 6.81 -20.82
CA THR A 277 7.31 5.78 -19.83
C THR A 277 6.12 4.98 -19.33
N ASP A 278 6.31 3.67 -19.25
CA ASP A 278 5.30 2.74 -18.73
C ASP A 278 5.32 2.63 -17.19
N ILE A 279 6.26 3.31 -16.51
CA ILE A 279 6.32 3.31 -15.06
C ILE A 279 5.06 3.98 -14.49
N LYS A 280 4.34 3.24 -13.66
CA LYS A 280 3.10 3.65 -13.02
C LYS A 280 3.31 4.11 -11.58
N VAL A 281 2.27 4.65 -10.98
CA VAL A 281 2.21 5.00 -9.56
C VAL A 281 1.44 3.91 -8.82
N ALA A 282 2.00 3.47 -7.70
CA ALA A 282 1.33 2.61 -6.73
C ALA A 282 1.03 3.41 -5.46
N TRP A 283 -0.23 3.53 -5.10
CA TRP A 283 -0.66 4.03 -3.79
C TRP A 283 -0.71 2.86 -2.80
N ASP A 284 0.43 2.21 -2.57
CA ASP A 284 0.47 0.93 -1.86
C ASP A 284 0.37 1.03 -0.33
N GLU A 285 0.22 2.26 0.20
CA GLU A 285 -0.37 2.57 1.49
C GLU A 285 -1.21 3.85 1.41
N TRP A 286 -2.48 3.76 1.76
CA TRP A 286 -3.34 4.91 1.90
C TRP A 286 -4.49 4.67 2.88
N ASN A 287 -4.87 5.71 3.61
CA ASN A 287 -6.09 5.73 4.42
C ASN A 287 -6.55 7.18 4.59
N THR A 288 -7.78 7.34 5.06
CA THR A 288 -8.30 8.65 5.48
C THR A 288 -7.61 9.16 6.74
N HIS A 289 -7.20 8.28 7.64
CA HIS A 289 -6.54 8.59 8.91
C HIS A 289 -5.18 7.92 9.02
N ALA A 290 -4.30 8.55 9.81
CA ALA A 290 -3.08 7.93 10.27
C ALA A 290 -3.36 6.72 11.19
N TRP A 291 -2.38 5.85 11.32
CA TRP A 291 -2.44 4.75 12.27
C TRP A 291 -2.43 5.32 13.69
N ASP A 292 -3.50 5.05 14.44
CA ASP A 292 -3.64 5.42 15.85
C ASP A 292 -4.03 4.17 16.64
N PHE A 293 -3.18 3.77 17.58
CA PHE A 293 -3.37 2.60 18.42
C PHE A 293 -4.13 2.92 19.72
N GLU A 294 -4.45 4.18 19.97
CA GLU A 294 -5.27 4.57 21.13
C GLU A 294 -6.74 4.27 20.84
N LYS A 295 -7.27 3.19 21.46
CA LYS A 295 -8.64 2.70 21.24
C LYS A 295 -9.73 3.74 21.35
N ASP A 296 -9.57 4.71 22.26
CA ASP A 296 -10.61 5.72 22.54
C ASP A 296 -10.70 6.82 21.47
N LYS A 297 -9.70 6.95 20.60
CA LYS A 297 -9.68 7.91 19.50
C LYS A 297 -10.18 7.33 18.17
N ASN A 298 -10.21 6.01 18.04
CA ASN A 298 -10.54 5.35 16.80
C ASN A 298 -12.01 5.43 16.40
N ASP A 299 -12.94 5.69 17.33
CA ASP A 299 -14.36 5.74 17.03
C ASP A 299 -14.76 6.89 16.09
N CYS A 300 -13.98 7.99 16.06
CA CYS A 300 -14.21 9.10 15.14
C CYS A 300 -13.85 8.79 13.68
N ASN A 301 -13.05 7.74 13.45
CA ASN A 301 -12.56 7.37 12.11
C ASN A 301 -13.60 6.65 11.26
N TYR A 302 -14.73 6.22 11.85
CA TYR A 302 -15.74 5.37 11.17
C TYR A 302 -17.05 6.09 10.88
N THR A 303 -17.00 7.40 10.75
CA THR A 303 -18.16 8.24 10.46
C THR A 303 -18.58 8.15 8.99
N LEU A 304 -19.82 8.58 8.69
CA LEU A 304 -20.29 8.72 7.31
C LEU A 304 -19.40 9.66 6.48
N LYS A 305 -18.87 10.72 7.10
CA LYS A 305 -17.90 11.64 6.47
C LYS A 305 -16.70 10.86 5.92
N ASN A 306 -16.09 10.02 6.77
CA ASN A 306 -14.89 9.26 6.38
C ASN A 306 -15.21 8.16 5.37
N THR A 307 -16.42 7.62 5.41
CA THR A 307 -16.94 6.69 4.39
C THR A 307 -17.04 7.35 3.01
N ILE A 308 -17.63 8.54 2.95
CA ILE A 308 -17.74 9.34 1.72
C ILE A 308 -16.35 9.73 1.21
N LEU A 309 -15.44 10.10 2.12
CA LEU A 309 -14.06 10.44 1.79
C LEU A 309 -13.31 9.24 1.20
N THR A 310 -13.44 8.04 1.78
CA THR A 310 -12.87 6.80 1.24
C THR A 310 -13.36 6.55 -0.18
N ALA A 311 -14.66 6.70 -0.45
CA ALA A 311 -15.21 6.60 -1.79
C ALA A 311 -14.64 7.67 -2.74
N GLY A 312 -14.49 8.90 -2.28
CA GLY A 312 -13.88 10.00 -3.03
C GLY A 312 -12.43 9.72 -3.43
N ILE A 313 -11.65 9.15 -2.51
CA ILE A 313 -10.25 8.75 -2.76
C ILE A 313 -10.20 7.65 -3.84
N LEU A 314 -11.01 6.60 -3.73
CA LEU A 314 -11.09 5.57 -4.76
C LEU A 314 -11.49 6.15 -6.12
N HIS A 315 -12.42 7.10 -6.16
CA HIS A 315 -12.76 7.81 -7.41
C HIS A 315 -11.58 8.61 -7.97
N SER A 316 -10.72 9.21 -7.13
CA SER A 316 -9.52 9.90 -7.59
C SER A 316 -8.53 8.95 -8.26
N PHE A 317 -8.35 7.75 -7.73
CA PHE A 317 -7.51 6.71 -8.33
C PHE A 317 -8.10 6.21 -9.65
N ILE A 318 -9.41 5.97 -9.72
CA ILE A 318 -10.10 5.60 -10.95
C ILE A 318 -9.90 6.67 -12.03
N ARG A 319 -10.08 7.95 -11.70
CA ARG A 319 -9.85 9.05 -12.64
C ARG A 319 -8.39 9.16 -13.10
N SER A 320 -7.46 8.70 -12.29
CA SER A 320 -6.02 8.68 -12.56
C SER A 320 -5.52 7.33 -13.08
N SER A 321 -6.39 6.44 -13.56
CA SER A 321 -6.05 5.06 -13.95
C SER A 321 -5.14 4.94 -15.18
N ASP A 322 -4.82 6.04 -15.86
CA ASP A 322 -3.73 6.11 -16.83
C ASP A 322 -2.34 6.03 -16.16
N VAL A 323 -2.28 6.37 -14.88
CA VAL A 323 -1.05 6.44 -14.07
C VAL A 323 -1.09 5.50 -12.89
N VAL A 324 -2.22 5.41 -12.17
CA VAL A 324 -2.39 4.59 -10.98
C VAL A 324 -2.84 3.18 -11.36
N GLU A 325 -2.06 2.18 -11.00
CA GLU A 325 -2.39 0.77 -11.26
C GLU A 325 -2.61 -0.04 -9.99
N ILE A 326 -1.98 0.35 -8.88
CA ILE A 326 -2.04 -0.33 -7.59
C ILE A 326 -2.45 0.68 -6.52
N ALA A 327 -3.34 0.27 -5.62
CA ALA A 327 -3.60 0.99 -4.38
C ALA A 327 -3.98 -0.01 -3.29
N SER A 328 -3.37 0.14 -2.09
CA SER A 328 -3.60 -0.76 -0.97
C SER A 328 -4.07 0.01 0.25
N TYR A 329 -5.32 -0.23 0.65
CA TYR A 329 -5.90 0.39 1.85
C TYR A 329 -5.21 -0.12 3.11
N SER A 330 -4.71 0.74 3.94
CA SER A 330 -3.75 0.45 5.01
C SER A 330 -4.23 0.85 6.41
N PRO A 331 -4.43 -0.14 7.33
CA PRO A 331 -4.69 -1.54 7.06
C PRO A 331 -6.17 -1.77 6.71
N PHE A 332 -6.55 -2.99 6.29
CA PHE A 332 -7.95 -3.32 6.10
C PHE A 332 -8.60 -3.88 7.36
N VAL A 333 -7.83 -4.59 8.18
CA VAL A 333 -8.29 -5.27 9.40
C VAL A 333 -7.77 -4.54 10.63
N ASN A 334 -8.65 -4.29 11.59
CA ASN A 334 -8.36 -3.65 12.89
C ASN A 334 -7.72 -2.25 12.78
N VAL A 335 -7.09 -1.74 13.80
CA VAL A 335 -6.51 -0.38 13.83
C VAL A 335 -7.48 0.62 13.21
N CYS A 336 -7.11 1.34 12.15
CA CYS A 336 -7.98 2.23 11.38
C CYS A 336 -8.63 1.55 10.15
N GLY A 337 -8.74 0.22 10.16
CA GLY A 337 -9.21 -0.59 9.06
C GLY A 337 -10.72 -0.59 8.82
N ALA A 338 -11.12 -1.13 7.69
CA ALA A 338 -12.52 -1.22 7.27
C ALA A 338 -13.33 -2.27 8.05
N ILE A 339 -12.67 -3.22 8.69
CA ILE A 339 -13.30 -4.20 9.59
C ILE A 339 -12.58 -4.24 10.95
N ALA A 340 -13.30 -4.63 11.97
CA ALA A 340 -12.75 -4.95 13.28
C ALA A 340 -13.06 -6.40 13.65
N THR A 341 -12.17 -7.02 14.42
CA THR A 341 -12.31 -8.40 14.86
C THR A 341 -12.18 -8.51 16.39
N ASP A 342 -12.94 -9.42 16.97
CA ASP A 342 -12.80 -9.83 18.35
C ASP A 342 -13.10 -11.33 18.51
N ALA A 343 -13.25 -11.82 19.76
CA ALA A 343 -13.59 -13.21 20.03
C ALA A 343 -15.02 -13.59 19.56
N GLU A 344 -15.90 -12.62 19.34
CA GLU A 344 -17.29 -12.83 18.94
C GLU A 344 -17.48 -12.86 17.42
N GLY A 345 -16.56 -12.25 16.64
CA GLY A 345 -16.63 -12.26 15.19
C GLY A 345 -16.01 -11.05 14.51
N VAL A 346 -16.56 -10.70 13.35
CA VAL A 346 -16.15 -9.57 12.53
C VAL A 346 -17.19 -8.48 12.54
N LEU A 347 -16.78 -7.26 12.86
CA LEU A 347 -17.59 -6.06 12.68
C LEU A 347 -17.21 -5.38 11.36
N LYS A 348 -18.15 -5.27 10.43
CA LYS A 348 -18.01 -4.49 9.20
C LYS A 348 -18.27 -3.02 9.50
N ARG A 349 -17.23 -2.19 9.40
CA ARG A 349 -17.33 -0.74 9.57
C ARG A 349 -17.89 -0.07 8.31
N ALA A 350 -18.21 1.20 8.35
CA ALA A 350 -18.87 1.88 7.23
C ALA A 350 -18.02 1.88 5.96
N GLN A 351 -16.68 1.99 6.07
CA GLN A 351 -15.74 1.92 4.95
C GLN A 351 -15.74 0.58 4.22
N TYR A 352 -16.03 -0.53 4.94
CA TYR A 352 -16.17 -1.85 4.31
C TYR A 352 -17.18 -1.83 3.16
N TYR A 353 -18.32 -1.17 3.35
CA TYR A 353 -19.38 -1.12 2.33
C TYR A 353 -18.98 -0.30 1.09
N VAL A 354 -18.01 0.59 1.22
CA VAL A 354 -17.42 1.26 0.06
C VAL A 354 -16.66 0.24 -0.78
N PHE A 355 -15.76 -0.54 -0.18
CA PHE A 355 -15.01 -1.56 -0.90
C PHE A 355 -15.93 -2.63 -1.51
N GLU A 356 -16.92 -3.10 -0.76
CA GLU A 356 -17.90 -4.06 -1.27
C GLU A 356 -18.64 -3.52 -2.50
N LEU A 357 -19.13 -2.27 -2.44
CA LEU A 357 -19.83 -1.63 -3.56
C LEU A 357 -18.92 -1.44 -4.77
N PHE A 358 -17.73 -0.89 -4.55
CA PHE A 358 -16.78 -0.59 -5.61
C PHE A 358 -16.28 -1.87 -6.29
N SER A 359 -15.94 -2.91 -5.52
CA SER A 359 -15.54 -4.19 -6.08
C SER A 359 -16.64 -4.81 -6.95
N LYS A 360 -17.88 -4.81 -6.50
CA LYS A 360 -19.02 -5.34 -7.26
C LYS A 360 -19.26 -4.59 -8.57
N VAL A 361 -19.06 -3.28 -8.60
CA VAL A 361 -19.31 -2.45 -9.77
C VAL A 361 -18.11 -2.44 -10.71
N PHE A 362 -16.94 -2.05 -10.22
CA PHE A 362 -15.80 -1.74 -11.08
C PHE A 362 -15.03 -2.96 -11.57
N ARG A 363 -15.12 -4.12 -10.90
CA ARG A 363 -14.50 -5.35 -11.42
C ARG A 363 -15.14 -5.85 -12.73
N GLN A 364 -16.34 -5.40 -13.03
CA GLN A 364 -17.05 -5.72 -14.27
C GLN A 364 -16.87 -4.66 -15.36
N CYS A 365 -16.13 -3.57 -15.03
CA CYS A 365 -15.94 -2.45 -15.95
C CYS A 365 -14.52 -2.48 -16.51
N ASP A 366 -14.39 -2.36 -17.82
CA ASP A 366 -13.10 -2.24 -18.51
C ASP A 366 -12.54 -0.81 -18.47
N GLY A 367 -13.37 0.17 -18.15
CA GLY A 367 -13.00 1.58 -18.09
C GLY A 367 -14.16 2.45 -17.59
N TYR A 368 -13.99 3.74 -17.66
CA TYR A 368 -15.02 4.72 -17.31
C TYR A 368 -15.26 5.72 -18.44
N VAL A 369 -16.40 6.38 -18.41
CA VAL A 369 -16.74 7.45 -19.38
C VAL A 369 -16.61 8.81 -18.74
N GLU A 370 -16.32 9.81 -19.56
CA GLU A 370 -16.23 11.20 -19.11
C GLU A 370 -17.60 11.69 -18.63
N THR A 371 -17.60 12.43 -17.54
CA THR A 371 -18.79 13.08 -17.00
C THR A 371 -18.51 14.54 -16.69
N HIS A 372 -19.53 15.35 -16.84
CA HIS A 372 -19.52 16.75 -16.42
C HIS A 372 -20.71 17.04 -15.50
N MET A 373 -20.44 17.63 -14.36
CA MET A 373 -21.46 17.98 -13.37
C MET A 373 -21.53 19.49 -13.21
N GLU A 374 -22.74 20.03 -13.31
CA GLU A 374 -23.09 21.41 -13.01
C GLU A 374 -23.99 21.43 -11.77
N GLY A 375 -23.60 22.12 -10.73
CA GLY A 375 -24.34 22.17 -9.47
C GLY A 375 -23.98 23.38 -8.62
N GLU A 376 -24.49 23.41 -7.42
CA GLU A 376 -24.10 24.41 -6.43
C GLU A 376 -22.63 24.19 -6.05
N THR A 377 -21.87 25.27 -5.95
CA THR A 377 -20.48 25.26 -5.54
C THR A 377 -20.36 25.80 -4.13
N TYR A 378 -19.38 25.31 -3.39
CA TYR A 378 -19.00 25.87 -2.11
C TYR A 378 -17.54 26.33 -2.14
N SER A 379 -17.23 27.37 -1.38
CA SER A 379 -15.86 27.81 -1.20
C SER A 379 -15.19 26.97 -0.13
N LEU A 380 -14.04 26.38 -0.45
CA LEU A 380 -13.21 25.80 0.57
C LEU A 380 -12.72 26.90 1.52
N PRO A 381 -12.72 26.63 2.84
CA PRO A 381 -11.89 27.39 3.75
C PRO A 381 -10.40 27.25 3.34
N GLU A 382 -9.55 28.12 3.85
CA GLU A 382 -8.13 28.03 3.55
C GLU A 382 -7.59 26.65 3.94
N VAL A 383 -7.06 25.92 2.96
CA VAL A 383 -6.30 24.71 3.18
C VAL A 383 -4.83 25.04 3.06
N ILE A 384 -4.08 24.75 4.10
CA ILE A 384 -2.65 24.97 4.13
C ILE A 384 -1.98 23.70 3.57
N ASP A 385 -1.29 23.88 2.46
CA ASP A 385 -0.52 22.82 1.82
C ASP A 385 0.90 22.82 2.38
N TYR A 386 1.23 21.79 3.18
CA TYR A 386 2.53 21.60 3.79
C TYR A 386 3.51 20.78 2.93
N SER A 387 3.30 20.70 1.63
CA SER A 387 4.17 19.96 0.71
C SER A 387 5.66 20.32 0.79
N ASN A 388 6.01 21.45 1.41
CA ASN A 388 7.38 21.93 1.61
C ASN A 388 7.89 21.86 3.05
N ARG A 389 7.28 21.07 3.94
CA ARG A 389 7.70 20.97 5.36
C ARG A 389 9.20 20.76 5.58
N LYS A 390 9.85 19.95 4.73
CA LYS A 390 11.31 19.73 4.83
C LYS A 390 12.14 20.97 4.51
N ALA A 391 11.65 21.84 3.66
CA ALA A 391 12.33 23.11 3.37
C ALA A 391 12.28 24.07 4.56
N GLU A 392 11.17 24.10 5.31
CA GLU A 392 11.04 24.87 6.55
C GLU A 392 12.08 24.45 7.59
N ALA A 393 12.15 23.16 7.87
CA ALA A 393 13.07 22.62 8.86
C ALA A 393 14.54 22.85 8.49
N LYS A 394 14.88 22.76 7.21
CA LYS A 394 16.26 22.87 6.72
C LYS A 394 16.77 24.32 6.68
N PHE A 395 15.91 25.28 6.34
CA PHE A 395 16.34 26.66 6.09
C PHE A 395 15.85 27.66 7.15
N ALA A 396 15.19 27.20 8.20
CA ALA A 396 14.62 28.05 9.26
C ALA A 396 13.81 29.22 8.69
N LEU A 397 13.08 28.96 7.61
CA LEU A 397 12.22 29.97 6.97
C LEU A 397 11.03 30.27 7.86
N ASP A 398 10.50 31.50 7.75
CA ASP A 398 9.24 31.85 8.37
C ASP A 398 8.16 30.83 7.98
N ALA A 399 7.52 30.22 8.98
CA ALA A 399 6.48 29.19 8.76
C ALA A 399 5.39 29.64 7.77
N LYS A 400 5.11 30.94 7.70
CA LYS A 400 4.14 31.51 6.74
C LYS A 400 4.64 31.50 5.29
N SER A 401 5.95 31.57 5.07
CA SER A 401 6.53 31.60 3.72
C SER A 401 6.59 30.23 3.08
N ALA A 402 6.60 29.16 3.90
CA ALA A 402 6.64 27.80 3.44
C ALA A 402 5.24 27.15 3.31
N GLN A 403 4.19 27.84 3.76
CA GLN A 403 2.82 27.42 3.64
C GLN A 403 2.21 27.94 2.33
N ARG A 404 1.66 27.05 1.55
CA ARG A 404 0.86 27.40 0.39
C ARG A 404 -0.61 27.37 0.75
N ILE A 405 -1.28 28.52 0.64
CA ILE A 405 -2.72 28.61 0.86
C ILE A 405 -3.42 28.25 -0.46
N VAL A 406 -4.26 27.24 -0.41
CA VAL A 406 -5.09 26.84 -1.54
C VAL A 406 -6.49 27.38 -1.33
N LYS A 407 -6.95 28.21 -2.27
CA LYS A 407 -8.34 28.68 -2.35
C LYS A 407 -8.98 28.09 -3.59
N THR A 408 -9.99 27.30 -3.40
CA THR A 408 -10.65 26.58 -4.49
C THR A 408 -12.16 26.57 -4.29
N ASN A 409 -12.91 26.66 -5.38
CA ASN A 409 -14.35 26.44 -5.40
C ASN A 409 -14.61 25.02 -5.89
N TYR A 410 -15.44 24.28 -5.15
CA TYR A 410 -15.86 22.91 -5.50
C TYR A 410 -17.31 22.90 -5.96
N ILE A 411 -17.57 21.98 -6.87
CA ILE A 411 -18.92 21.68 -7.37
C ILE A 411 -19.47 20.46 -6.65
#